data_6bea5972a0a846d2bde5a2bb91c98437
#
_entry.id   6bea5972a0a846d2bde5a2bb91c98437
#
_cell.length_a   1.000
_cell.length_b   1.000
_cell.length_c   1.000
_cell.angle_alpha   90.00
_cell.angle_beta   90.00
_cell.angle_gamma   90.00
#
_symmetry.space_group_name_H-M   'P 1'
#
loop_
_entity.id
_entity.type
_entity.pdbx_description
1 polymer ?
#
loop_
_entity_poly.entity_id
_entity_poly.type
_entity_poly.pdbx_seq_one_letter_code
_entity_poly.pdbx_strand_id
1 'polypeptide(L)'
;MTYPRIIAHESPNGSDATAPAADHDELGVPVSQRIRERIKAAQRRFHANDNIADFIREGERDELLAEVEARMRGVLQALVIDTESDHNTHETARRVAKMYLKEVFKGRYERQPEVTEFPNVEHLNELMIVGPITVRSACSHHFCPIVGKLWIGVMPNEHSNLIGLSKYARLAEWVMGRPQIQEVAVTQVADLLQTKMQPDGLAVVMEAEHFCMSWRGVRDMDSRMINSVMRGSFLKDANLRREFLALVNDRKKG
;
A
#
# COMPACT_ATOMS: atom_id res chain seq x y z
N MET A 1 -10.05 10.31 -22.55
CA MET A 1 -10.76 9.81 -21.34
C MET A 1 -10.19 10.53 -20.15
N THR A 2 -10.96 11.45 -19.60
CA THR A 2 -10.54 12.31 -18.47
C THR A 2 -10.81 11.55 -17.18
N TYR A 3 -9.75 11.22 -16.44
CA TYR A 3 -9.89 10.68 -15.09
C TYR A 3 -10.39 11.78 -14.15
N PRO A 4 -11.41 11.53 -13.32
CA PRO A 4 -11.86 12.50 -12.34
C PRO A 4 -10.74 12.77 -11.33
N ARG A 5 -10.46 14.06 -11.07
CA ARG A 5 -9.56 14.52 -10.01
C ARG A 5 -10.02 13.95 -8.67
N ILE A 6 -9.11 13.30 -7.97
CA ILE A 6 -9.31 12.89 -6.58
C ILE A 6 -9.38 14.17 -5.74
N ILE A 7 -10.57 14.48 -5.26
CA ILE A 7 -10.78 15.55 -4.30
C ILE A 7 -10.19 15.09 -2.97
N ALA A 8 -9.22 15.84 -2.46
CA ALA A 8 -8.75 15.67 -1.09
C ALA A 8 -9.92 15.95 -0.14
N HIS A 9 -10.41 14.93 0.55
CA HIS A 9 -11.38 15.11 1.61
C HIS A 9 -10.64 15.46 2.91
N GLU A 10 -10.91 16.66 3.40
CA GLU A 10 -10.59 17.10 4.74
C GLU A 10 -11.11 16.09 5.76
N SER A 11 -10.26 15.74 6.71
CA SER A 11 -10.66 14.99 7.89
C SER A 11 -11.42 15.94 8.82
N PRO A 12 -12.66 15.67 9.19
CA PRO A 12 -13.29 16.41 10.28
C PRO A 12 -12.66 15.97 11.60
N ASN A 13 -12.09 16.93 12.30
CA ASN A 13 -11.75 16.82 13.71
C ASN A 13 -13.03 16.67 14.53
N GLY A 14 -13.00 15.70 15.43
CA GLY A 14 -13.65 15.81 16.72
C GLY A 14 -15.07 15.27 16.84
N SER A 15 -15.20 14.49 17.84
CA SER A 15 -16.31 14.15 18.72
C SER A 15 -16.97 12.78 18.51
N ASP A 16 -16.88 12.01 19.59
CA ASP A 16 -17.85 11.02 20.08
C ASP A 16 -18.75 10.34 19.03
N ALA A 17 -18.20 9.36 18.36
CA ALA A 17 -19.02 8.30 17.79
C ALA A 17 -19.04 7.13 18.80
N THR A 18 -20.06 7.10 19.64
CA THR A 18 -20.47 5.90 20.38
C THR A 18 -20.49 4.73 19.39
N ALA A 19 -19.70 3.70 19.68
CA ALA A 19 -19.71 2.46 18.92
C ALA A 19 -21.17 1.97 18.83
N PRO A 20 -21.69 1.64 17.66
CA PRO A 20 -23.01 1.05 17.55
C PRO A 20 -23.01 -0.28 18.30
N ALA A 21 -24.05 -0.47 19.12
CA ALA A 21 -24.30 -1.67 19.91
C ALA A 21 -24.17 -2.92 19.02
N ALA A 22 -23.61 -3.98 19.58
CA ALA A 22 -23.52 -5.27 18.92
C ALA A 22 -24.95 -5.75 18.56
N ASP A 23 -25.22 -5.81 17.27
CA ASP A 23 -26.49 -6.34 16.76
C ASP A 23 -26.42 -7.86 16.87
N HIS A 24 -27.33 -8.47 17.67
CA HIS A 24 -27.34 -9.88 17.99
C HIS A 24 -27.76 -10.82 16.83
N ASP A 25 -27.97 -10.27 15.62
CA ASP A 25 -28.45 -11.00 14.45
C ASP A 25 -27.35 -11.41 13.43
N GLU A 26 -26.06 -11.29 13.79
CA GLU A 26 -24.93 -11.60 12.89
C GLU A 26 -24.52 -13.09 12.91
N LEU A 27 -25.18 -13.96 13.69
CA LEU A 27 -24.88 -15.41 13.78
C LEU A 27 -25.24 -16.11 12.46
N GLY A 28 -24.19 -16.49 11.69
CA GLY A 28 -24.33 -17.21 10.43
C GLY A 28 -23.91 -16.42 9.18
N VAL A 29 -23.77 -15.10 9.28
CA VAL A 29 -23.29 -14.27 8.15
C VAL A 29 -21.75 -14.29 8.07
N PRO A 30 -21.14 -14.60 6.91
CA PRO A 30 -19.70 -14.57 6.76
C PRO A 30 -19.09 -13.22 7.16
N VAL A 31 -17.96 -13.24 7.86
CA VAL A 31 -17.30 -12.02 8.35
C VAL A 31 -16.97 -11.05 7.21
N SER A 32 -16.56 -11.58 6.06
CA SER A 32 -16.28 -10.76 4.86
C SER A 32 -17.52 -10.01 4.37
N GLN A 33 -18.72 -10.56 4.55
CA GLN A 33 -19.98 -9.92 4.20
C GLN A 33 -20.33 -8.83 5.21
N ARG A 34 -20.20 -9.09 6.52
CA ARG A 34 -20.40 -8.10 7.59
C ARG A 34 -19.52 -6.87 7.40
N ILE A 35 -18.22 -7.08 7.10
CA ILE A 35 -17.28 -5.99 6.81
C ILE A 35 -17.72 -5.20 5.59
N ARG A 36 -18.10 -5.87 4.49
CA ARG A 36 -18.59 -5.20 3.26
C ARG A 36 -19.82 -4.36 3.50
N GLU A 37 -20.76 -4.83 4.29
CA GLU A 37 -22.01 -4.11 4.63
C GLU A 37 -21.68 -2.85 5.43
N ARG A 38 -20.78 -2.91 6.41
CA ARG A 38 -20.33 -1.72 7.14
C ARG A 38 -19.65 -0.68 6.23
N ILE A 39 -18.80 -1.11 5.30
CA ILE A 39 -18.16 -0.21 4.34
C ILE A 39 -19.21 0.46 3.44
N LYS A 40 -20.18 -0.30 2.94
CA LYS A 40 -21.28 0.21 2.11
C LYS A 40 -22.19 1.17 2.88
N ALA A 41 -22.57 0.83 4.12
CA ALA A 41 -23.36 1.70 4.98
C ALA A 41 -22.67 3.03 5.25
N ALA A 42 -21.34 3.02 5.38
CA ALA A 42 -20.53 4.24 5.50
C ALA A 42 -20.29 4.96 4.16
N GLN A 43 -20.91 4.51 3.06
CA GLN A 43 -20.73 5.04 1.71
C GLN A 43 -19.25 5.14 1.28
N ARG A 44 -18.41 4.21 1.76
CA ARG A 44 -16.99 4.17 1.45
C ARG A 44 -16.69 3.17 0.34
N ARG A 45 -15.68 3.51 -0.43
CA ARG A 45 -15.09 2.63 -1.44
C ARG A 45 -14.27 1.53 -0.77
N PHE A 46 -14.19 0.34 -1.39
CA PHE A 46 -13.32 -0.75 -0.95
C PHE A 46 -12.62 -1.45 -2.12
N HIS A 47 -12.02 -0.66 -3.01
CA HIS A 47 -11.19 -1.18 -4.09
C HIS A 47 -10.01 -1.98 -3.51
N ALA A 48 -9.36 -2.80 -4.35
CA ALA A 48 -8.30 -3.70 -3.92
C ALA A 48 -7.19 -2.98 -3.12
N ASN A 49 -6.84 -1.77 -3.52
CA ASN A 49 -5.78 -0.95 -2.92
C ASN A 49 -6.24 0.03 -1.83
N ASP A 50 -7.50 -0.02 -1.41
CA ASP A 50 -7.97 0.76 -0.27
C ASP A 50 -7.61 0.09 1.04
N ASN A 51 -7.35 0.87 2.09
CA ASN A 51 -7.29 0.37 3.45
C ASN A 51 -8.71 0.24 4.01
N ILE A 52 -9.00 -0.85 4.71
CA ILE A 52 -10.32 -1.14 5.30
C ILE A 52 -10.24 -1.42 6.81
N ALA A 53 -9.11 -1.11 7.45
CA ALA A 53 -8.86 -1.44 8.85
C ALA A 53 -9.92 -0.88 9.81
N ASP A 54 -10.44 0.33 9.54
CA ASP A 54 -11.43 0.98 10.39
C ASP A 54 -12.81 0.29 10.40
N PHE A 55 -13.03 -0.61 9.43
CA PHE A 55 -14.27 -1.38 9.31
C PHE A 55 -14.17 -2.81 9.88
N ILE A 56 -13.00 -3.18 10.41
CA ILE A 56 -12.73 -4.48 10.98
C ILE A 56 -12.77 -4.35 12.50
N ARG A 57 -13.69 -5.07 13.15
CA ARG A 57 -13.82 -5.12 14.61
C ARG A 57 -12.79 -6.07 15.22
N GLU A 58 -12.64 -5.98 16.53
CA GLU A 58 -11.78 -6.91 17.29
C GLU A 58 -12.24 -8.36 17.08
N GLY A 59 -11.29 -9.27 16.88
CA GLY A 59 -11.56 -10.69 16.59
C GLY A 59 -11.88 -11.00 15.12
N GLU A 60 -12.49 -10.08 14.36
CA GLU A 60 -12.94 -10.35 12.99
C GLU A 60 -11.79 -10.63 12.00
N ARG A 61 -10.58 -10.20 12.33
CA ARG A 61 -9.41 -10.49 11.48
C ARG A 61 -9.06 -11.99 11.50
N ASP A 62 -9.23 -12.65 12.63
CA ASP A 62 -8.99 -14.10 12.73
C ASP A 62 -10.16 -14.89 12.13
N GLU A 63 -11.41 -14.41 12.27
CA GLU A 63 -12.55 -14.97 11.55
C GLU A 63 -12.37 -14.85 10.03
N LEU A 64 -11.89 -13.70 9.55
CA LEU A 64 -11.60 -13.47 8.12
C LEU A 64 -10.50 -14.42 7.63
N LEU A 65 -9.48 -14.67 8.46
CA LEU A 65 -8.44 -15.63 8.14
C LEU A 65 -9.03 -17.04 7.96
N ALA A 66 -9.87 -17.48 8.87
CA ALA A 66 -10.54 -18.78 8.79
C ALA A 66 -11.46 -18.86 7.55
N GLU A 67 -12.22 -17.80 7.26
CA GLU A 67 -13.06 -17.75 6.05
C GLU A 67 -12.22 -17.85 4.77
N VAL A 68 -11.11 -17.09 4.66
CA VAL A 68 -10.23 -17.13 3.49
C VAL A 68 -9.55 -18.50 3.37
N GLU A 69 -9.15 -19.13 4.48
CA GLU A 69 -8.59 -20.50 4.47
C GLU A 69 -9.60 -21.49 3.89
N ALA A 70 -10.85 -21.46 4.38
CA ALA A 70 -11.89 -22.35 3.88
C ALA A 70 -12.16 -22.18 2.38
N ARG A 71 -12.22 -20.90 1.91
CA ARG A 71 -12.40 -20.59 0.48
C ARG A 71 -11.20 -21.05 -0.35
N MET A 72 -9.98 -20.85 0.16
CA MET A 72 -8.76 -21.28 -0.52
C MET A 72 -8.67 -22.80 -0.62
N ARG A 73 -9.11 -23.53 0.41
CA ARG A 73 -9.23 -24.99 0.36
C ARG A 73 -10.17 -25.43 -0.78
N GLY A 74 -11.31 -24.76 -0.93
CA GLY A 74 -12.22 -25.01 -2.05
C GLY A 74 -11.58 -24.74 -3.43
N VAL A 75 -10.75 -23.70 -3.55
CA VAL A 75 -10.00 -23.42 -4.78
C VAL A 75 -9.00 -24.54 -5.08
N LEU A 76 -8.23 -25.01 -4.08
CA LEU A 76 -7.29 -26.11 -4.28
C LEU A 76 -7.99 -27.41 -4.69
N GLN A 77 -9.13 -27.73 -4.06
CA GLN A 77 -9.96 -28.88 -4.42
C GLN A 77 -10.50 -28.78 -5.85
N ALA A 78 -10.94 -27.58 -6.27
CA ALA A 78 -11.40 -27.33 -7.64
C ALA A 78 -10.26 -27.45 -8.68
N LEU A 79 -9.00 -27.20 -8.27
CA LEU A 79 -7.81 -27.48 -9.07
C LEU A 79 -7.38 -28.96 -9.04
N VAL A 80 -8.17 -29.82 -8.38
CA VAL A 80 -7.90 -31.26 -8.23
C VAL A 80 -6.58 -31.51 -7.48
N ILE A 81 -6.28 -30.67 -6.49
CA ILE A 81 -5.12 -30.82 -5.59
C ILE A 81 -5.58 -31.54 -4.33
N ASP A 82 -4.86 -32.62 -3.97
CA ASP A 82 -5.13 -33.36 -2.74
C ASP A 82 -4.72 -32.50 -1.52
N THR A 83 -5.71 -32.13 -0.72
CA THR A 83 -5.50 -31.34 0.51
C THR A 83 -5.69 -32.16 1.78
N GLU A 84 -5.86 -33.47 1.67
CA GLU A 84 -6.13 -34.39 2.79
C GLU A 84 -4.97 -35.33 3.08
N SER A 85 -4.45 -36.01 2.05
CA SER A 85 -3.40 -37.01 2.20
C SER A 85 -2.01 -36.57 1.75
N ASP A 86 -1.88 -35.53 0.89
CA ASP A 86 -0.58 -34.99 0.51
C ASP A 86 -0.01 -34.08 1.61
N HIS A 87 1.06 -34.55 2.27
CA HIS A 87 1.75 -33.83 3.34
C HIS A 87 2.33 -32.46 2.89
N ASN A 88 2.50 -32.20 1.59
CA ASN A 88 2.97 -30.91 1.07
C ASN A 88 1.84 -29.89 0.99
N THR A 89 0.63 -30.33 0.68
CA THR A 89 -0.50 -29.43 0.33
C THR A 89 -1.61 -29.37 1.37
N HIS A 90 -1.65 -30.25 2.38
CA HIS A 90 -2.69 -30.24 3.40
C HIS A 90 -2.78 -28.91 4.19
N GLU A 91 -1.66 -28.18 4.39
CA GLU A 91 -1.60 -26.89 5.05
C GLU A 91 -1.58 -25.69 4.07
N THR A 92 -1.61 -25.91 2.75
CA THR A 92 -1.44 -24.86 1.75
C THR A 92 -2.52 -23.80 1.86
N ALA A 93 -3.78 -24.18 2.05
CA ALA A 93 -4.88 -23.24 2.19
C ALA A 93 -4.65 -22.24 3.34
N ARG A 94 -4.25 -22.74 4.51
CA ARG A 94 -3.94 -21.94 5.70
C ARG A 94 -2.72 -21.03 5.48
N ARG A 95 -1.65 -21.57 4.89
CA ARG A 95 -0.43 -20.80 4.60
C ARG A 95 -0.70 -19.65 3.63
N VAL A 96 -1.48 -19.89 2.58
CA VAL A 96 -1.85 -18.87 1.60
C VAL A 96 -2.76 -17.82 2.23
N ALA A 97 -3.76 -18.22 3.02
CA ALA A 97 -4.63 -17.29 3.73
C ALA A 97 -3.83 -16.39 4.67
N LYS A 98 -2.92 -16.97 5.48
CA LYS A 98 -2.03 -16.22 6.37
C LYS A 98 -1.12 -15.26 5.60
N MET A 99 -0.50 -15.73 4.51
CA MET A 99 0.35 -14.91 3.65
C MET A 99 -0.39 -13.68 3.16
N TYR A 100 -1.60 -13.83 2.63
CA TYR A 100 -2.36 -12.69 2.13
C TYR A 100 -2.81 -11.73 3.24
N LEU A 101 -3.39 -12.22 4.34
CA LEU A 101 -3.94 -11.33 5.36
C LEU A 101 -2.89 -10.69 6.28
N LYS A 102 -1.82 -11.43 6.60
CA LYS A 102 -0.85 -11.01 7.64
C LYS A 102 0.49 -10.51 7.06
N GLU A 103 0.76 -10.75 5.77
CA GLU A 103 2.05 -10.43 5.16
C GLU A 103 1.87 -9.53 3.91
N VAL A 104 1.39 -10.10 2.80
CA VAL A 104 1.37 -9.43 1.49
C VAL A 104 0.35 -8.29 1.43
N PHE A 105 -0.84 -8.45 2.05
CA PHE A 105 -1.90 -7.44 2.06
C PHE A 105 -2.13 -6.81 3.44
N LYS A 106 -1.16 -6.90 4.36
CA LYS A 106 -1.30 -6.36 5.71
C LYS A 106 -1.70 -4.88 5.73
N GLY A 107 -1.18 -4.07 4.80
CA GLY A 107 -1.52 -2.65 4.67
C GLY A 107 -2.97 -2.36 4.28
N ARG A 108 -3.72 -3.38 3.81
CA ARG A 108 -5.17 -3.29 3.61
C ARG A 108 -5.96 -3.42 4.91
N TYR A 109 -5.45 -4.25 5.85
CA TYR A 109 -6.16 -4.67 7.06
C TYR A 109 -5.62 -4.04 8.33
N GLU A 110 -4.49 -3.34 8.26
CA GLU A 110 -3.86 -2.67 9.39
C GLU A 110 -3.97 -1.15 9.24
N ARG A 111 -4.17 -0.47 10.38
CA ARG A 111 -4.17 1.00 10.39
C ARG A 111 -2.83 1.54 9.94
N GLN A 112 -2.85 2.79 9.48
CA GLN A 112 -1.64 3.50 9.11
C GLN A 112 -0.65 3.53 10.28
N PRO A 113 0.65 3.22 10.03
CA PRO A 113 1.68 3.36 11.07
C PRO A 113 1.74 4.77 11.62
N GLU A 114 1.91 4.89 12.92
CA GLU A 114 2.16 6.18 13.56
C GLU A 114 3.50 6.75 13.09
N VAL A 115 3.47 8.03 12.76
CA VAL A 115 4.64 8.79 12.32
C VAL A 115 4.83 9.96 13.26
N THR A 116 5.98 9.98 13.93
CA THR A 116 6.40 11.15 14.69
C THR A 116 6.89 12.20 13.69
N GLU A 117 6.28 13.35 13.73
CA GLU A 117 6.60 14.52 12.92
C GLU A 117 7.39 15.52 13.78
N PHE A 118 8.40 16.16 13.20
CA PHE A 118 9.24 17.15 13.86
C PHE A 118 9.20 18.45 13.04
N PRO A 119 8.98 19.62 13.66
CA PRO A 119 9.07 20.86 12.92
C PRO A 119 10.50 21.08 12.40
N ASN A 120 10.63 21.71 11.23
CA ASN A 120 11.92 22.02 10.61
C ASN A 120 12.60 23.22 11.30
N VAL A 121 13.01 23.06 12.55
CA VAL A 121 13.62 24.14 13.38
C VAL A 121 14.98 24.61 12.87
N GLU A 122 15.68 23.76 12.14
CA GLU A 122 16.99 24.09 11.53
C GLU A 122 16.86 24.77 10.16
N HIS A 123 15.63 25.05 9.72
CA HIS A 123 15.32 25.68 8.45
C HIS A 123 15.99 24.99 7.25
N LEU A 124 16.02 23.65 7.26
CA LEU A 124 16.54 22.87 6.16
C LEU A 124 15.76 23.17 4.87
N ASN A 125 16.47 23.50 3.82
CA ASN A 125 15.92 23.85 2.49
C ASN A 125 16.69 23.19 1.34
N GLU A 126 17.45 22.17 1.63
CA GLU A 126 18.25 21.40 0.68
C GLU A 126 17.51 20.13 0.23
N LEU A 127 17.89 19.65 -0.96
CA LEU A 127 17.38 18.39 -1.46
C LEU A 127 17.77 17.22 -0.57
N MET A 128 16.78 16.55 -0.01
CA MET A 128 16.96 15.30 0.74
C MET A 128 16.47 14.13 -0.11
N ILE A 129 17.24 13.02 -0.16
CA ILE A 129 16.86 11.81 -0.89
C ILE A 129 16.89 10.61 0.06
N VAL A 130 15.76 9.92 0.14
CA VAL A 130 15.61 8.67 0.89
C VAL A 130 15.42 7.51 -0.11
N GLY A 131 16.30 6.55 -0.04
CA GLY A 131 16.27 5.37 -0.91
C GLY A 131 17.66 4.74 -1.12
N PRO A 132 17.72 3.56 -1.74
CA PRO A 132 16.60 2.76 -2.24
C PRO A 132 15.81 2.08 -1.12
N ILE A 133 14.50 2.25 -1.10
CA ILE A 133 13.58 1.50 -0.25
C ILE A 133 13.14 0.25 -1.02
N THR A 134 13.31 -0.92 -0.42
CA THR A 134 12.83 -2.16 -1.04
C THR A 134 11.31 -2.20 -1.02
N VAL A 135 10.71 -2.41 -2.19
CA VAL A 135 9.26 -2.55 -2.37
C VAL A 135 8.92 -4.01 -2.62
N ARG A 136 7.91 -4.47 -1.90
CA ARG A 136 7.21 -5.73 -2.14
C ARG A 136 5.72 -5.46 -2.16
N SER A 137 5.06 -5.81 -3.25
CA SER A 137 3.63 -5.62 -3.45
C SER A 137 3.07 -6.78 -4.28
N ALA A 138 1.79 -6.74 -4.58
CA ALA A 138 1.19 -7.67 -5.53
C ALA A 138 0.30 -6.93 -6.52
N CYS A 139 0.37 -7.33 -7.79
CA CYS A 139 -0.46 -6.78 -8.85
C CYS A 139 -1.94 -7.10 -8.56
N SER A 140 -2.81 -6.09 -8.58
CA SER A 140 -4.24 -6.27 -8.33
C SER A 140 -4.96 -7.17 -9.35
N HIS A 141 -4.38 -7.37 -10.53
CA HIS A 141 -4.99 -8.16 -11.61
C HIS A 141 -4.83 -9.67 -11.40
N HIS A 142 -3.66 -10.13 -10.95
CA HIS A 142 -3.34 -11.57 -10.86
C HIS A 142 -2.76 -11.97 -9.50
N PHE A 143 -2.62 -11.04 -8.56
CA PHE A 143 -1.93 -11.19 -7.27
C PHE A 143 -0.48 -11.68 -7.40
N CYS A 144 0.10 -11.59 -8.60
CA CYS A 144 1.52 -11.86 -8.80
C CYS A 144 2.38 -10.79 -8.12
N PRO A 145 3.57 -11.16 -7.62
CA PRO A 145 4.46 -10.21 -6.97
C PRO A 145 4.84 -9.02 -7.86
N ILE A 146 5.04 -7.88 -7.22
CA ILE A 146 5.74 -6.70 -7.74
C ILE A 146 6.90 -6.47 -6.79
N VAL A 147 8.13 -6.54 -7.28
CA VAL A 147 9.35 -6.40 -6.49
C VAL A 147 10.24 -5.33 -7.09
N GLY A 148 10.66 -4.38 -6.27
CA GLY A 148 11.45 -3.27 -6.79
C GLY A 148 12.07 -2.37 -5.73
N LYS A 149 12.40 -1.17 -6.17
CA LYS A 149 13.02 -0.10 -5.39
C LYS A 149 12.24 1.20 -5.56
N LEU A 150 12.19 1.96 -4.47
CA LEU A 150 11.55 3.27 -4.41
C LEU A 150 12.56 4.30 -3.89
N TRP A 151 12.56 5.48 -4.50
CA TRP A 151 13.33 6.65 -4.06
C TRP A 151 12.39 7.82 -3.85
N ILE A 152 12.62 8.56 -2.79
CA ILE A 152 11.83 9.72 -2.39
C ILE A 152 12.75 10.92 -2.30
N GLY A 153 12.46 11.98 -3.06
CA GLY A 153 13.11 13.27 -2.96
C GLY A 153 12.20 14.26 -2.24
N VAL A 154 12.74 15.00 -1.29
CA VAL A 154 12.02 16.00 -0.50
C VAL A 154 12.77 17.32 -0.56
N MET A 155 12.06 18.40 -0.90
CA MET A 155 12.49 19.78 -0.72
C MET A 155 11.67 20.37 0.44
N PRO A 156 12.22 20.40 1.67
CA PRO A 156 11.52 21.01 2.79
C PRO A 156 11.51 22.54 2.68
N ASN A 157 10.66 23.17 3.47
CA ASN A 157 10.64 24.61 3.71
C ASN A 157 10.61 24.86 5.23
N GLU A 158 10.62 26.11 5.65
CA GLU A 158 10.62 26.51 7.06
C GLU A 158 9.38 26.04 7.86
N HIS A 159 8.28 25.74 7.17
CA HIS A 159 7.02 25.29 7.77
C HIS A 159 6.82 23.77 7.64
N SER A 160 7.74 23.07 6.97
CA SER A 160 7.65 21.63 6.77
C SER A 160 7.80 20.86 8.07
N ASN A 161 7.10 19.75 8.17
CA ASN A 161 7.43 18.71 9.14
C ASN A 161 8.45 17.76 8.53
N LEU A 162 9.43 17.36 9.35
CA LEU A 162 10.36 16.29 9.02
C LEU A 162 9.89 14.99 9.70
N ILE A 163 10.21 13.86 9.12
CA ILE A 163 9.92 12.55 9.69
C ILE A 163 11.18 11.70 9.78
N GLY A 164 11.23 10.80 10.76
CA GLY A 164 12.37 9.92 10.90
C GLY A 164 12.57 9.02 9.68
N LEU A 165 13.84 8.73 9.32
CA LEU A 165 14.21 7.98 8.12
C LEU A 165 13.43 6.64 7.98
N SER A 166 13.28 5.90 9.08
CA SER A 166 12.52 4.64 9.08
C SER A 166 11.04 4.79 8.75
N LYS A 167 10.48 5.99 8.93
CA LYS A 167 9.05 6.26 8.69
C LYS A 167 8.72 6.27 7.20
N TYR A 168 9.64 6.75 6.35
CA TYR A 168 9.49 6.66 4.90
C TYR A 168 9.31 5.20 4.44
N ALA A 169 10.16 4.30 4.93
CA ALA A 169 10.06 2.89 4.58
C ALA A 169 8.75 2.25 5.10
N ARG A 170 8.36 2.55 6.35
CA ARG A 170 7.12 2.01 6.95
C ARG A 170 5.86 2.50 6.23
N LEU A 171 5.80 3.78 5.85
CA LEU A 171 4.67 4.33 5.11
C LEU A 171 4.60 3.74 3.70
N ALA A 172 5.75 3.63 3.01
CA ALA A 172 5.82 2.97 1.71
C ALA A 172 5.37 1.50 1.80
N GLU A 173 5.86 0.75 2.78
CA GLU A 173 5.46 -0.65 3.01
C GLU A 173 3.96 -0.78 3.29
N TRP A 174 3.38 0.13 4.09
CA TRP A 174 1.95 0.12 4.38
C TRP A 174 1.09 0.38 3.14
N VAL A 175 1.51 1.28 2.25
CA VAL A 175 0.82 1.52 0.97
C VAL A 175 1.01 0.33 0.03
N MET A 176 2.25 -0.17 -0.10
CA MET A 176 2.60 -1.27 -1.01
C MET A 176 2.04 -2.63 -0.54
N GLY A 177 1.79 -2.79 0.77
CA GLY A 177 1.18 -3.99 1.36
C GLY A 177 -0.32 -4.11 1.07
N ARG A 178 -0.71 -3.91 -0.19
CA ARG A 178 -2.09 -4.05 -0.71
C ARG A 178 -2.02 -4.60 -2.14
N PRO A 179 -3.12 -5.16 -2.71
CA PRO A 179 -3.17 -5.38 -4.16
C PRO A 179 -3.09 -4.03 -4.87
N GLN A 180 -2.06 -3.81 -5.69
CA GLN A 180 -1.75 -2.50 -6.27
C GLN A 180 -1.66 -2.50 -7.79
N ILE A 181 -1.79 -1.31 -8.34
CA ILE A 181 -1.28 -0.91 -9.64
C ILE A 181 -0.15 0.08 -9.34
N GLN A 182 1.02 -0.11 -9.90
CA GLN A 182 2.24 0.63 -9.52
C GLN A 182 2.04 2.15 -9.59
N GLU A 183 1.41 2.66 -10.63
CA GLU A 183 1.18 4.09 -10.85
C GLU A 183 0.31 4.70 -9.74
N VAL A 184 -0.72 3.96 -9.32
CA VAL A 184 -1.60 4.39 -8.23
C VAL A 184 -0.88 4.30 -6.89
N ALA A 185 -0.10 3.25 -6.67
CA ALA A 185 0.67 3.05 -5.45
C ALA A 185 1.70 4.17 -5.21
N VAL A 186 2.45 4.55 -6.24
CA VAL A 186 3.43 5.67 -6.18
C VAL A 186 2.72 6.99 -5.87
N THR A 187 1.54 7.22 -6.46
CA THR A 187 0.72 8.39 -6.16
C THR A 187 0.23 8.39 -4.72
N GLN A 188 -0.25 7.24 -4.20
CA GLN A 188 -0.68 7.13 -2.80
C GLN A 188 0.46 7.38 -1.80
N VAL A 189 1.69 6.91 -2.10
CA VAL A 189 2.88 7.22 -1.28
C VAL A 189 3.15 8.73 -1.29
N ALA A 190 3.10 9.35 -2.46
CA ALA A 190 3.32 10.79 -2.60
C ALA A 190 2.24 11.61 -1.87
N ASP A 191 0.96 11.22 -1.96
CA ASP A 191 -0.14 11.90 -1.25
C ASP A 191 0.06 11.84 0.27
N LEU A 192 0.41 10.67 0.76
CA LEU A 192 0.61 10.44 2.19
C LEU A 192 1.78 11.27 2.75
N LEU A 193 2.91 11.28 2.05
CA LEU A 193 4.09 12.07 2.45
C LEU A 193 3.81 13.58 2.32
N GLN A 194 3.14 14.02 1.26
CA GLN A 194 2.77 15.41 1.07
C GLN A 194 1.89 15.92 2.23
N THR A 195 0.92 15.12 2.64
CA THR A 195 0.02 15.47 3.76
C THR A 195 0.77 15.55 5.09
N LYS A 196 1.72 14.64 5.32
CA LYS A 196 2.47 14.57 6.58
C LYS A 196 3.54 15.64 6.71
N MET A 197 4.24 15.95 5.64
CA MET A 197 5.45 16.77 5.69
C MET A 197 5.23 18.19 5.18
N GLN A 198 4.26 18.41 4.30
CA GLN A 198 3.96 19.69 3.65
C GLN A 198 5.21 20.37 3.04
N PRO A 199 6.04 19.64 2.27
CA PRO A 199 7.25 20.19 1.68
C PRO A 199 6.93 21.07 0.46
N ASP A 200 7.87 21.93 0.08
CA ASP A 200 7.78 22.72 -1.17
C ASP A 200 7.84 21.85 -2.41
N GLY A 201 8.52 20.73 -2.32
CA GLY A 201 8.62 19.75 -3.40
C GLY A 201 8.72 18.32 -2.88
N LEU A 202 8.05 17.42 -3.61
CA LEU A 202 8.11 15.99 -3.37
C LEU A 202 8.26 15.25 -4.69
N ALA A 203 9.22 14.32 -4.73
CA ALA A 203 9.44 13.41 -5.84
C ALA A 203 9.39 11.98 -5.33
N VAL A 204 8.73 11.09 -6.05
CA VAL A 204 8.73 9.66 -5.78
C VAL A 204 9.01 8.94 -7.09
N VAL A 205 10.05 8.11 -7.12
CA VAL A 205 10.40 7.26 -8.27
C VAL A 205 10.37 5.81 -7.82
N MET A 206 9.73 4.96 -8.59
CA MET A 206 9.71 3.52 -8.38
C MET A 206 10.13 2.79 -9.64
N GLU A 207 11.00 1.79 -9.48
CA GLU A 207 11.36 0.82 -10.49
C GLU A 207 11.07 -0.58 -9.97
N ALA A 208 10.31 -1.38 -10.71
CA ALA A 208 9.96 -2.71 -10.27
C ALA A 208 9.80 -3.70 -11.42
N GLU A 209 10.05 -4.97 -11.08
CA GLU A 209 9.67 -6.14 -11.86
C GLU A 209 8.23 -6.54 -11.54
N HIS A 210 7.49 -6.89 -12.58
CA HIS A 210 6.12 -7.37 -12.48
C HIS A 210 6.05 -8.86 -12.85
N PHE A 211 5.90 -9.74 -11.89
CA PHE A 211 5.84 -11.17 -12.12
C PHE A 211 4.62 -11.61 -12.93
N CYS A 212 3.61 -10.77 -13.04
CA CYS A 212 2.50 -11.00 -13.97
C CYS A 212 2.93 -10.96 -15.46
N MET A 213 4.10 -10.37 -15.76
CA MET A 213 4.72 -10.35 -17.10
C MET A 213 5.82 -11.39 -17.24
N SER A 214 6.72 -11.51 -16.23
CA SER A 214 7.89 -12.39 -16.34
C SER A 214 7.55 -13.86 -16.08
N TRP A 215 6.73 -14.18 -15.06
CA TRP A 215 6.42 -15.55 -14.67
C TRP A 215 5.35 -16.20 -15.56
N ARG A 216 4.41 -15.41 -16.08
CA ARG A 216 3.28 -15.87 -16.90
C ARG A 216 2.96 -14.84 -18.00
N GLY A 217 1.97 -15.13 -18.87
CA GLY A 217 1.54 -14.21 -19.93
C GLY A 217 2.62 -14.00 -20.98
N VAL A 218 3.16 -12.81 -21.07
CA VAL A 218 4.18 -12.40 -22.07
C VAL A 218 5.52 -13.10 -21.85
N ARG A 219 5.85 -13.45 -20.60
CA ARG A 219 7.13 -14.11 -20.19
C ARG A 219 8.37 -13.29 -20.51
N ASP A 220 8.26 -11.99 -20.49
CA ASP A 220 9.40 -11.08 -20.65
C ASP A 220 10.12 -10.91 -19.30
N MET A 221 11.37 -11.39 -19.22
CA MET A 221 12.17 -11.41 -17.99
C MET A 221 12.94 -10.10 -17.76
N ASP A 222 13.13 -9.31 -18.80
CA ASP A 222 13.99 -8.12 -18.76
C ASP A 222 13.21 -6.82 -18.54
N SER A 223 11.90 -6.85 -18.76
CA SER A 223 11.05 -5.68 -18.58
C SER A 223 11.00 -5.21 -17.14
N ARG A 224 11.21 -3.91 -16.98
CA ARG A 224 11.03 -3.18 -15.72
C ARG A 224 10.10 -2.01 -15.94
N MET A 225 9.20 -1.78 -15.01
CA MET A 225 8.36 -0.60 -15.02
C MET A 225 9.00 0.48 -14.15
N ILE A 226 9.22 1.66 -14.75
CA ILE A 226 9.69 2.84 -14.02
C ILE A 226 8.61 3.91 -14.16
N ASN A 227 8.13 4.42 -13.02
CA ASN A 227 7.27 5.58 -13.01
C ASN A 227 7.64 6.56 -11.90
N SER A 228 7.18 7.78 -12.03
CA SER A 228 7.48 8.84 -11.08
C SER A 228 6.29 9.75 -10.83
N VAL A 229 6.24 10.34 -9.63
CA VAL A 229 5.38 11.45 -9.27
C VAL A 229 6.27 12.61 -8.86
N MET A 230 6.05 13.79 -9.47
CA MET A 230 6.78 15.02 -9.19
C MET A 230 5.78 16.09 -8.76
N ARG A 231 6.05 16.77 -7.64
CA ARG A 231 5.18 17.81 -7.06
C ARG A 231 5.97 19.03 -6.63
N GLY A 232 5.30 20.17 -6.58
CA GLY A 232 5.87 21.43 -6.12
C GLY A 232 7.12 21.82 -6.89
N SER A 233 8.22 22.03 -6.19
CA SER A 233 9.51 22.45 -6.77
C SER A 233 10.03 21.47 -7.81
N PHE A 234 9.89 20.14 -7.61
CA PHE A 234 10.31 19.15 -8.62
C PHE A 234 9.52 19.20 -9.92
N LEU A 235 8.27 19.66 -9.87
CA LEU A 235 7.46 19.85 -11.08
C LEU A 235 7.85 21.15 -11.81
N LYS A 236 8.15 22.21 -11.04
CA LYS A 236 8.40 23.56 -11.57
C LYS A 236 9.83 23.75 -12.03
N ASP A 237 10.81 23.20 -11.30
CA ASP A 237 12.24 23.35 -11.58
C ASP A 237 12.82 22.11 -12.26
N ALA A 238 13.20 22.27 -13.52
CA ALA A 238 13.81 21.21 -14.32
C ALA A 238 15.24 20.85 -13.87
N ASN A 239 15.97 21.77 -13.24
CA ASN A 239 17.32 21.51 -12.74
C ASN A 239 17.27 20.64 -11.50
N LEU A 240 16.42 21.00 -10.52
CA LEU A 240 16.19 20.21 -9.32
C LEU A 240 15.74 18.79 -9.68
N ARG A 241 14.83 18.67 -10.65
CA ARG A 241 14.36 17.34 -11.12
C ARG A 241 15.50 16.55 -11.76
N ARG A 242 16.37 17.17 -12.56
CA ARG A 242 17.54 16.50 -13.15
C ARG A 242 18.54 16.05 -12.11
N GLU A 243 18.84 16.90 -11.13
CA GLU A 243 19.72 16.57 -10.01
C GLU A 243 19.22 15.36 -9.25
N PHE A 244 17.95 15.37 -8.84
CA PHE A 244 17.32 14.23 -8.18
C PHE A 244 17.44 12.94 -9.00
N LEU A 245 17.07 12.98 -10.29
CA LEU A 245 17.12 11.79 -11.16
C LEU A 245 18.55 11.31 -11.41
N ALA A 246 19.52 12.21 -11.48
CA ALA A 246 20.95 11.86 -11.61
C ALA A 246 21.44 11.10 -10.37
N LEU A 247 21.16 11.62 -9.17
CA LEU A 247 21.54 11.00 -7.91
C LEU A 247 20.85 9.63 -7.69
N VAL A 248 19.59 9.49 -8.15
CA VAL A 248 18.89 8.21 -8.14
C VAL A 248 19.55 7.20 -9.09
N ASN A 249 19.91 7.64 -10.31
CA ASN A 249 20.52 6.76 -11.30
C ASN A 249 21.94 6.30 -10.91
N ASP A 250 22.72 7.14 -10.29
CA ASP A 250 24.05 6.76 -9.80
C ASP A 250 23.98 5.66 -8.73
N ARG A 251 22.94 5.69 -7.90
CA ARG A 251 22.69 4.67 -6.88
C ARG A 251 22.13 3.35 -7.42
N LYS A 252 21.69 3.32 -8.68
CA LYS A 252 21.26 2.08 -9.35
C LYS A 252 22.43 1.26 -9.88
N LYS A 253 23.60 1.89 -10.05
CA LYS A 253 24.79 1.27 -10.65
C LYS A 253 25.71 0.57 -9.64
N GLY A 254 25.51 0.77 -8.36
CA GLY A 254 26.24 0.13 -7.26
C GLY A 254 25.35 -0.90 -6.53
#